data_98d17db238c143817e96ac5a2904ca6b
#
_entry.id   98d17db238c143817e96ac5a2904ca6b
#
_cell.length_a   1.000
_cell.length_b   1.000
_cell.length_c   1.000
_cell.angle_alpha   90.00
_cell.angle_beta   90.00
_cell.angle_gamma   90.00
#
_symmetry.space_group_name_H-M   'P 1'
#
loop_
_entity.id
_entity.type
_entity.pdbx_description
1 polymer ?
#
loop_
_entity_poly.entity_id
_entity_poly.type
_entity_poly.pdbx_seq_one_letter_code
_entity_poly.pdbx_strand_id
1 'polypeptide(L)'
;MLRKRTLVLLLLAGAAVILVASTQVWATFALAPGAATVTEVAVTGQQTTPALMPIAIALIAAAVTLSIAGKVLRPILAIVTALLGGGIAVVCIGRVFGSSADLVASAGAALSEVTGLGASDHTGIVVEAHQSVWPAIAAGAGICVAIIAVIVCVVGRSWTTGGRRYESAAPKAAAGGRTDRISDWDAISEGDDPSDDPAESGGEAEPDPGAGDPKR
;
A
#
# COMPACT_ATOMS: atom_id res chain seq x y z
N MET A 1 -17.88 -8.67 -2.02
CA MET A 1 -17.05 -7.59 -1.42
C MET A 1 -15.59 -8.00 -1.44
N LEU A 2 -14.76 -7.31 -2.17
CA LEU A 2 -13.31 -7.55 -2.22
C LEU A 2 -12.74 -7.29 -0.81
N ARG A 3 -12.09 -8.30 -0.24
CA ARG A 3 -11.48 -8.19 1.09
C ARG A 3 -10.25 -7.28 1.00
N LYS A 4 -9.99 -6.46 2.02
CA LYS A 4 -8.80 -5.59 2.14
C LYS A 4 -7.51 -6.33 1.72
N ARG A 5 -7.33 -7.57 2.20
CA ARG A 5 -6.16 -8.41 1.89
C ARG A 5 -5.99 -8.67 0.41
N THR A 6 -7.09 -8.95 -0.31
CA THR A 6 -7.05 -9.23 -1.75
C THR A 6 -6.57 -8.02 -2.55
N LEU A 7 -7.06 -6.81 -2.22
CA LEU A 7 -6.65 -5.57 -2.91
C LEU A 7 -5.17 -5.26 -2.67
N VAL A 8 -4.68 -5.43 -1.44
CA VAL A 8 -3.26 -5.25 -1.13
C VAL A 8 -2.38 -6.27 -1.86
N LEU A 9 -2.79 -7.54 -1.90
CA LEU A 9 -2.07 -8.58 -2.63
C LEU A 9 -2.03 -8.31 -4.14
N LEU A 10 -3.12 -7.82 -4.72
CA LEU A 10 -3.16 -7.44 -6.13
C LEU A 10 -2.24 -6.24 -6.43
N LEU A 11 -2.18 -5.24 -5.54
CA LEU A 11 -1.23 -4.13 -5.67
C LEU A 11 0.21 -4.63 -5.60
N LEU A 12 0.54 -5.52 -4.67
CA LEU A 12 1.87 -6.12 -4.55
C LEU A 12 2.22 -6.93 -5.80
N ALA A 13 1.29 -7.75 -6.29
CA ALA A 13 1.49 -8.53 -7.51
C ALA A 13 1.73 -7.63 -8.73
N GLY A 14 0.93 -6.56 -8.90
CA GLY A 14 1.11 -5.59 -9.99
C GLY A 14 2.48 -4.90 -9.92
N ALA A 15 2.88 -4.45 -8.72
CA ALA A 15 4.19 -3.82 -8.52
C ALA A 15 5.35 -4.82 -8.77
N ALA A 16 5.21 -6.08 -8.37
CA ALA A 16 6.19 -7.13 -8.66
C ALA A 16 6.31 -7.40 -10.16
N VAL A 17 5.19 -7.44 -10.89
CA VAL A 17 5.21 -7.58 -12.35
C VAL A 17 5.94 -6.42 -13.02
N ILE A 18 5.72 -5.17 -12.58
CA ILE A 18 6.42 -4.00 -13.11
C ILE A 18 7.93 -4.12 -12.82
N LEU A 19 8.30 -4.54 -11.61
CA LEU A 19 9.70 -4.74 -11.23
C LEU A 19 10.38 -5.80 -12.12
N VAL A 20 9.74 -6.95 -12.31
CA VAL A 20 10.26 -8.01 -13.19
C VAL A 20 10.34 -7.51 -14.63
N ALA A 21 9.30 -6.84 -15.14
CA ALA A 21 9.29 -6.29 -16.48
C ALA A 21 10.44 -5.29 -16.72
N SER A 22 10.83 -4.50 -15.70
CA SER A 22 11.92 -3.53 -15.81
C SER A 22 13.29 -4.18 -16.06
N THR A 23 13.49 -5.43 -15.61
CA THR A 23 14.75 -6.17 -15.80
C THR A 23 14.82 -6.94 -17.12
N GLN A 24 13.70 -7.08 -17.82
CA GLN A 24 13.63 -7.82 -19.07
C GLN A 24 14.13 -6.98 -20.26
N VAL A 25 14.53 -7.68 -21.33
CA VAL A 25 14.89 -7.04 -22.59
C VAL A 25 13.64 -6.45 -23.26
N TRP A 26 13.64 -5.13 -23.45
CA TRP A 26 12.52 -4.40 -24.06
C TRP A 26 12.69 -4.19 -25.55
N ALA A 27 13.93 -3.99 -25.98
CA ALA A 27 14.25 -3.82 -27.39
C ALA A 27 15.60 -4.45 -27.74
N THR A 28 15.72 -4.90 -28.97
CA THR A 28 16.96 -5.40 -29.57
C THR A 28 17.25 -4.59 -30.83
N PHE A 29 18.45 -4.10 -30.93
CA PHE A 29 18.88 -3.24 -32.06
C PHE A 29 19.95 -3.95 -32.84
N ALA A 30 19.73 -4.14 -34.16
CA ALA A 30 20.73 -4.59 -35.09
C ALA A 30 21.53 -3.38 -35.60
N LEU A 31 22.84 -3.43 -35.43
CA LEU A 31 23.75 -2.37 -35.87
C LEU A 31 24.32 -2.64 -37.27
N ALA A 32 24.60 -1.57 -38.00
CA ALA A 32 25.25 -1.66 -39.30
C ALA A 32 26.65 -2.29 -39.21
N PRO A 33 27.09 -3.09 -40.19
CA PRO A 33 28.41 -3.68 -40.19
C PRO A 33 29.52 -2.62 -40.04
N GLY A 34 30.39 -2.80 -39.03
CA GLY A 34 31.46 -1.87 -38.72
C GLY A 34 31.10 -0.68 -37.84
N ALA A 35 29.85 -0.55 -37.40
CA ALA A 35 29.41 0.51 -36.47
C ALA A 35 29.87 0.26 -35.02
N ALA A 36 30.03 -1.01 -34.64
CA ALA A 36 30.57 -1.41 -33.34
C ALA A 36 31.20 -2.80 -33.41
N THR A 37 31.82 -3.24 -32.31
CA THR A 37 32.39 -4.61 -32.17
C THR A 37 31.32 -5.70 -32.07
N VAL A 38 30.07 -5.31 -31.75
CA VAL A 38 28.90 -6.18 -31.68
C VAL A 38 27.90 -5.80 -32.76
N THR A 39 27.21 -6.79 -33.32
CA THR A 39 26.21 -6.60 -34.37
C THR A 39 24.82 -6.41 -33.83
N GLU A 40 24.58 -6.77 -32.57
CA GLU A 40 23.28 -6.72 -31.91
C GLU A 40 23.42 -6.24 -30.49
N VAL A 41 22.53 -5.33 -30.06
CA VAL A 41 22.49 -4.75 -28.70
C VAL A 41 21.10 -4.96 -28.11
N ALA A 42 21.04 -5.71 -27.01
CA ALA A 42 19.82 -5.90 -26.22
C ALA A 42 19.74 -4.86 -25.11
N VAL A 43 18.61 -4.16 -25.05
CA VAL A 43 18.40 -3.08 -24.08
C VAL A 43 17.22 -3.42 -23.16
N THR A 44 17.46 -3.32 -21.85
CA THR A 44 16.45 -3.63 -20.82
C THR A 44 15.52 -2.45 -20.56
N GLY A 45 14.37 -2.75 -19.91
CA GLY A 45 13.43 -1.72 -19.48
C GLY A 45 14.06 -0.67 -18.57
N GLN A 46 14.99 -1.08 -17.74
CA GLN A 46 15.73 -0.21 -16.81
C GLN A 46 16.67 0.76 -17.54
N GLN A 47 17.27 0.32 -18.64
CA GLN A 47 18.13 1.17 -19.48
C GLN A 47 17.33 2.17 -20.31
N THR A 48 16.12 1.77 -20.80
CA THR A 48 15.24 2.68 -21.54
C THR A 48 14.46 3.63 -20.65
N THR A 49 14.14 3.21 -19.44
CA THR A 49 13.36 3.99 -18.48
C THR A 49 13.87 3.76 -17.05
N PRO A 50 14.96 4.45 -16.65
CA PRO A 50 15.61 4.23 -15.35
C PRO A 50 14.70 4.46 -14.13
N ALA A 51 13.66 5.26 -14.28
CA ALA A 51 12.70 5.56 -13.22
C ALA A 51 11.78 4.35 -12.85
N LEU A 52 11.65 3.35 -13.73
CA LEU A 52 10.76 2.20 -13.49
C LEU A 52 11.07 1.42 -12.22
N MET A 53 12.34 1.12 -11.99
CA MET A 53 12.76 0.33 -10.83
C MET A 53 12.47 1.04 -9.51
N PRO A 54 12.90 2.29 -9.27
CA PRO A 54 12.59 2.98 -8.02
C PRO A 54 11.08 3.19 -7.82
N ILE A 55 10.32 3.43 -8.89
CA ILE A 55 8.86 3.57 -8.79
C ILE A 55 8.21 2.22 -8.43
N ALA A 56 8.66 1.10 -8.99
CA ALA A 56 8.15 -0.23 -8.65
C ALA A 56 8.40 -0.56 -7.16
N ILE A 57 9.59 -0.23 -6.65
CA ILE A 57 9.92 -0.39 -5.22
C ILE A 57 9.02 0.52 -4.36
N ALA A 58 8.81 1.77 -4.77
CA ALA A 58 7.90 2.69 -4.08
C ALA A 58 6.46 2.17 -4.06
N LEU A 59 5.98 1.54 -5.14
CA LEU A 59 4.67 0.90 -5.21
C LEU A 59 4.55 -0.28 -4.24
N ILE A 60 5.59 -1.11 -4.11
CA ILE A 60 5.64 -2.21 -3.13
C ILE A 60 5.55 -1.64 -1.71
N ALA A 61 6.37 -0.63 -1.40
CA ALA A 61 6.36 0.03 -0.09
C ALA A 61 4.99 0.66 0.21
N ALA A 62 4.39 1.34 -0.77
CA ALA A 62 3.06 1.92 -0.64
C ALA A 62 1.99 0.85 -0.38
N ALA A 63 2.02 -0.29 -1.08
CA ALA A 63 1.08 -1.39 -0.88
C ALA A 63 1.18 -2.00 0.53
N VAL A 64 2.40 -2.18 1.04
CA VAL A 64 2.65 -2.65 2.42
C VAL A 64 2.13 -1.63 3.43
N THR A 65 2.49 -0.35 3.26
CA THR A 65 2.05 0.73 4.14
C THR A 65 0.52 0.88 4.13
N LEU A 66 -0.12 0.71 2.97
CA LEU A 66 -1.57 0.76 2.80
C LEU A 66 -2.29 -0.31 3.65
N SER A 67 -1.62 -1.44 3.92
CA SER A 67 -2.18 -2.51 4.76
C SER A 67 -2.34 -2.09 6.23
N ILE A 68 -1.49 -1.17 6.71
CA ILE A 68 -1.45 -0.70 8.11
C ILE A 68 -2.09 0.69 8.22
N ALA A 69 -2.20 1.43 7.11
CA ALA A 69 -2.65 2.82 7.07
C ALA A 69 -4.02 3.04 7.72
N GLY A 70 -4.10 4.08 8.55
CA GLY A 70 -5.32 4.57 9.17
C GLY A 70 -6.26 5.27 8.16
N LYS A 71 -7.40 5.78 8.66
CA LYS A 71 -8.45 6.37 7.82
C LYS A 71 -8.00 7.59 7.01
N VAL A 72 -7.08 8.39 7.53
CA VAL A 72 -6.59 9.62 6.89
C VAL A 72 -5.44 9.32 5.91
N LEU A 73 -4.48 8.48 6.32
CA LEU A 73 -3.31 8.18 5.50
C LEU A 73 -3.63 7.29 4.29
N ARG A 74 -4.64 6.43 4.43
CA ARG A 74 -5.04 5.49 3.36
C ARG A 74 -5.44 6.15 2.04
N PRO A 75 -6.34 7.16 2.00
CA PRO A 75 -6.69 7.82 0.74
C PRO A 75 -5.49 8.56 0.13
N ILE A 76 -4.64 9.15 0.94
CA ILE A 76 -3.43 9.85 0.46
C ILE A 76 -2.50 8.84 -0.25
N LEU A 77 -2.19 7.72 0.42
CA LEU A 77 -1.37 6.67 -0.20
C LEU A 77 -2.03 6.07 -1.45
N ALA A 78 -3.35 5.88 -1.43
CA ALA A 78 -4.07 5.35 -2.58
C ALA A 78 -3.98 6.31 -3.79
N ILE A 79 -4.09 7.62 -3.57
CA ILE A 79 -3.91 8.62 -4.63
C ILE A 79 -2.48 8.59 -5.16
N VAL A 80 -1.47 8.58 -4.29
CA VAL A 80 -0.07 8.48 -4.71
C VAL A 80 0.19 7.20 -5.51
N THR A 81 -0.33 6.06 -5.04
CA THR A 81 -0.20 4.77 -5.75
C THR A 81 -0.89 4.82 -7.12
N ALA A 82 -2.07 5.46 -7.22
CA ALA A 82 -2.78 5.63 -8.49
C ALA A 82 -1.99 6.52 -9.47
N LEU A 83 -1.40 7.61 -8.99
CA LEU A 83 -0.56 8.49 -9.81
C LEU A 83 0.72 7.80 -10.29
N LEU A 84 1.39 7.05 -9.43
CA LEU A 84 2.59 6.29 -9.81
C LEU A 84 2.26 5.18 -10.81
N GLY A 85 1.22 4.39 -10.57
CA GLY A 85 0.78 3.34 -11.49
C GLY A 85 0.32 3.89 -12.83
N GLY A 86 -0.46 4.99 -12.81
CA GLY A 86 -0.88 5.70 -14.01
C GLY A 86 0.29 6.31 -14.78
N GLY A 87 1.27 6.89 -14.08
CA GLY A 87 2.49 7.42 -14.69
C GLY A 87 3.29 6.35 -15.42
N ILE A 88 3.48 5.16 -14.79
CA ILE A 88 4.11 4.00 -15.46
C ILE A 88 3.31 3.60 -16.71
N ALA A 89 1.98 3.51 -16.59
CA ALA A 89 1.14 3.13 -17.73
C ALA A 89 1.32 4.10 -18.92
N VAL A 90 1.29 5.41 -18.68
CA VAL A 90 1.47 6.44 -19.72
C VAL A 90 2.84 6.31 -20.38
N VAL A 91 3.91 6.19 -19.60
CA VAL A 91 5.27 6.04 -20.14
C VAL A 91 5.39 4.76 -20.95
N CYS A 92 4.91 3.62 -20.45
CA CYS A 92 5.01 2.34 -21.14
C CYS A 92 4.12 2.28 -22.39
N ILE A 93 2.92 2.89 -22.37
CA ILE A 93 2.07 3.03 -23.56
C ILE A 93 2.79 3.84 -24.64
N GLY A 94 3.44 4.95 -24.26
CA GLY A 94 4.26 5.73 -25.18
C GLY A 94 5.39 4.90 -25.82
N ARG A 95 5.97 3.93 -25.10
CA ARG A 95 6.96 2.99 -25.66
C ARG A 95 6.33 2.00 -26.63
N VAL A 96 5.15 1.46 -26.32
CA VAL A 96 4.46 0.47 -27.16
C VAL A 96 4.03 1.07 -28.50
N PHE A 97 3.56 2.31 -28.49
CA PHE A 97 3.04 2.99 -29.69
C PHE A 97 4.02 4.00 -30.29
N GLY A 98 5.22 4.14 -29.72
CA GLY A 98 6.27 5.02 -30.20
C GLY A 98 6.86 4.55 -31.54
N SER A 99 7.46 5.49 -32.28
CA SER A 99 8.18 5.18 -33.49
C SER A 99 9.51 4.45 -33.25
N SER A 100 10.09 3.85 -34.27
CA SER A 100 11.44 3.26 -34.19
C SER A 100 12.48 4.30 -33.75
N ALA A 101 12.32 5.55 -34.18
CA ALA A 101 13.19 6.65 -33.77
C ALA A 101 13.08 6.94 -32.27
N ASP A 102 11.88 6.90 -31.70
CA ASP A 102 11.66 7.07 -30.25
C ASP A 102 12.28 5.91 -29.45
N LEU A 103 12.23 4.69 -29.97
CA LEU A 103 12.89 3.53 -29.38
C LEU A 103 14.39 3.72 -29.32
N VAL A 104 15.03 4.10 -30.47
CA VAL A 104 16.47 4.39 -30.55
C VAL A 104 16.85 5.53 -29.61
N ALA A 105 16.10 6.63 -29.60
CA ALA A 105 16.34 7.76 -28.71
C ALA A 105 16.28 7.35 -27.22
N SER A 106 15.33 6.47 -26.85
CA SER A 106 15.18 5.99 -25.47
C SER A 106 16.32 5.05 -25.05
N ALA A 107 16.94 4.37 -25.99
CA ALA A 107 18.06 3.46 -25.77
C ALA A 107 19.42 4.16 -25.93
N GLY A 108 19.42 5.46 -26.25
CA GLY A 108 20.62 6.22 -26.64
C GLY A 108 21.78 6.09 -25.65
N ALA A 109 21.53 6.08 -24.34
CA ALA A 109 22.58 5.87 -23.35
C ALA A 109 23.23 4.49 -23.44
N ALA A 110 22.42 3.43 -23.59
CA ALA A 110 22.92 2.06 -23.72
C ALA A 110 23.65 1.86 -25.08
N LEU A 111 23.15 2.45 -26.14
CA LEU A 111 23.80 2.42 -27.43
C LEU A 111 25.12 3.20 -27.43
N SER A 112 25.19 4.35 -26.76
CA SER A 112 26.41 5.15 -26.62
C SER A 112 27.52 4.38 -25.88
N GLU A 113 27.17 3.59 -24.89
CA GLU A 113 28.13 2.77 -24.15
C GLU A 113 28.82 1.73 -25.04
N VAL A 114 28.08 1.16 -26.01
CA VAL A 114 28.57 0.10 -26.88
C VAL A 114 29.27 0.68 -28.14
N THR A 115 28.75 1.77 -28.69
CA THR A 115 29.23 2.34 -29.96
C THR A 115 30.27 3.45 -29.77
N GLY A 116 30.32 4.06 -28.57
CA GLY A 116 31.15 5.24 -28.30
C GLY A 116 30.66 6.52 -28.97
N LEU A 117 29.49 6.50 -29.64
CA LEU A 117 28.90 7.65 -30.32
C LEU A 117 27.97 8.44 -29.42
N GLY A 118 27.78 9.72 -29.72
CA GLY A 118 26.80 10.54 -29.00
C GLY A 118 25.36 10.07 -29.23
N ALA A 119 24.46 10.32 -28.25
CA ALA A 119 23.09 9.82 -28.26
C ALA A 119 22.25 10.23 -29.51
N SER A 120 22.62 11.31 -30.17
CA SER A 120 21.94 11.81 -31.41
C SER A 120 22.31 11.07 -32.71
N ASP A 121 23.42 10.33 -32.71
CA ASP A 121 24.01 9.81 -33.95
C ASP A 121 23.63 8.36 -34.25
N HIS A 122 22.79 7.74 -33.40
CA HIS A 122 22.45 6.32 -33.50
C HIS A 122 21.43 5.99 -34.59
N THR A 123 20.60 6.97 -35.04
CA THR A 123 19.56 6.74 -36.05
C THR A 123 20.12 6.30 -37.43
N GLY A 124 21.38 6.65 -37.73
CA GLY A 124 22.04 6.26 -38.96
C GLY A 124 22.74 4.89 -38.90
N ILE A 125 22.98 4.35 -37.74
CA ILE A 125 23.72 3.08 -37.54
C ILE A 125 22.83 1.91 -37.09
N VAL A 126 21.60 2.18 -36.61
CA VAL A 126 20.62 1.15 -36.34
C VAL A 126 19.88 0.76 -37.60
N VAL A 127 20.06 -0.48 -38.02
CA VAL A 127 19.43 -1.03 -39.24
C VAL A 127 18.04 -1.54 -38.95
N GLU A 128 17.87 -2.19 -37.82
CA GLU A 128 16.61 -2.80 -37.39
C GLU A 128 16.44 -2.64 -35.87
N ALA A 129 15.20 -2.34 -35.43
CA ALA A 129 14.84 -2.26 -34.05
C ALA A 129 13.65 -3.20 -33.80
N HIS A 130 13.87 -4.20 -32.96
CA HIS A 130 12.84 -5.16 -32.59
C HIS A 130 12.36 -4.92 -31.13
N GLN A 131 11.06 -4.69 -30.96
CA GLN A 131 10.47 -4.46 -29.66
C GLN A 131 9.84 -5.74 -29.11
N SER A 132 10.07 -6.01 -27.83
CA SER A 132 9.47 -7.14 -27.12
C SER A 132 8.09 -6.80 -26.55
N VAL A 133 7.41 -7.80 -25.95
CA VAL A 133 6.09 -7.65 -25.30
C VAL A 133 6.15 -7.03 -23.91
N TRP A 134 7.31 -6.89 -23.31
CA TRP A 134 7.47 -6.47 -21.92
C TRP A 134 6.98 -5.06 -21.61
N PRO A 135 7.16 -4.05 -22.49
CA PRO A 135 6.58 -2.72 -22.30
C PRO A 135 5.04 -2.76 -22.19
N ALA A 136 4.38 -3.63 -22.99
CA ALA A 136 2.93 -3.79 -22.94
C ALA A 136 2.48 -4.45 -21.63
N ILE A 137 3.23 -5.44 -21.13
CA ILE A 137 2.97 -6.08 -19.83
C ILE A 137 3.12 -5.06 -18.71
N ALA A 138 4.18 -4.24 -18.72
CA ALA A 138 4.39 -3.18 -17.74
C ALA A 138 3.28 -2.12 -17.77
N ALA A 139 2.83 -1.73 -18.98
CA ALA A 139 1.70 -0.81 -19.15
C ALA A 139 0.42 -1.37 -18.56
N GLY A 140 0.08 -2.62 -18.87
CA GLY A 140 -1.09 -3.32 -18.32
C GLY A 140 -1.05 -3.41 -16.80
N ALA A 141 0.11 -3.78 -16.24
CA ALA A 141 0.29 -3.83 -14.79
C ALA A 141 0.13 -2.45 -14.14
N GLY A 142 0.68 -1.38 -14.75
CA GLY A 142 0.52 -0.01 -14.29
C GLY A 142 -0.95 0.44 -14.27
N ILE A 143 -1.71 0.12 -15.34
CA ILE A 143 -3.16 0.38 -15.40
C ILE A 143 -3.89 -0.37 -14.28
N CYS A 144 -3.61 -1.65 -14.11
CA CYS A 144 -4.23 -2.45 -13.05
C CYS A 144 -3.95 -1.88 -11.66
N VAL A 145 -2.69 -1.50 -11.38
CA VAL A 145 -2.31 -0.85 -10.12
C VAL A 145 -3.08 0.45 -9.91
N ALA A 146 -3.18 1.31 -10.94
CA ALA A 146 -3.92 2.57 -10.86
C ALA A 146 -5.41 2.33 -10.57
N ILE A 147 -6.06 1.40 -11.26
CA ILE A 147 -7.48 1.06 -11.05
C ILE A 147 -7.70 0.53 -9.63
N ILE A 148 -6.85 -0.42 -9.18
CA ILE A 148 -6.97 -0.99 -7.84
C ILE A 148 -6.77 0.09 -6.76
N ALA A 149 -5.82 1.00 -6.96
CA ALA A 149 -5.58 2.11 -6.05
C ALA A 149 -6.78 3.05 -5.96
N VAL A 150 -7.43 3.36 -7.09
CA VAL A 150 -8.69 4.14 -7.11
C VAL A 150 -9.81 3.40 -6.35
N ILE A 151 -9.97 2.08 -6.56
CA ILE A 151 -10.93 1.26 -5.81
C ILE A 151 -10.62 1.32 -4.31
N VAL A 152 -9.35 1.22 -3.91
CA VAL A 152 -8.95 1.35 -2.50
C VAL A 152 -9.25 2.74 -1.95
N CYS A 153 -9.09 3.80 -2.73
CA CYS A 153 -9.43 5.16 -2.33
C CYS A 153 -10.93 5.31 -2.00
N VAL A 154 -11.80 4.71 -2.83
CA VAL A 154 -13.25 4.79 -2.69
C VAL A 154 -13.76 3.86 -1.58
N VAL A 155 -13.39 2.57 -1.65
CA VAL A 155 -13.89 1.53 -0.75
C VAL A 155 -13.17 1.55 0.61
N GLY A 156 -11.93 2.03 0.63
CA GLY A 156 -11.09 2.05 1.83
C GLY A 156 -11.63 2.91 2.98
N ARG A 157 -12.54 3.83 2.71
CA ARG A 157 -13.22 4.64 3.73
C ARG A 157 -14.11 3.81 4.64
N SER A 158 -14.66 2.69 4.15
CA SER A 158 -15.54 1.78 4.90
C SER A 158 -14.77 0.73 5.72
N TRP A 159 -13.45 0.64 5.55
CA TRP A 159 -12.66 -0.35 6.28
C TRP A 159 -12.44 0.08 7.73
N THR A 160 -12.90 -0.75 8.65
CA THR A 160 -12.65 -0.57 10.10
C THR A 160 -11.15 -0.67 10.39
N THR A 161 -10.58 0.37 10.95
CA THR A 161 -9.24 0.35 11.55
C THR A 161 -9.33 -0.47 12.84
N GLY A 162 -8.40 -1.42 13.06
CA GLY A 162 -8.39 -2.32 14.22
C GLY A 162 -8.25 -1.63 15.60
N GLY A 163 -8.15 -0.29 15.64
CA GLY A 163 -8.10 0.49 16.89
C GLY A 163 -9.39 0.54 17.70
N ARG A 164 -10.56 0.25 17.08
CA ARG A 164 -11.85 0.27 17.78
C ARG A 164 -12.03 -0.83 18.84
N ARG A 165 -11.16 -1.81 18.90
CA ARG A 165 -11.25 -2.85 19.95
C ARG A 165 -10.89 -2.32 21.33
N TYR A 166 -10.16 -1.21 21.38
CA TYR A 166 -9.79 -0.55 22.66
C TYR A 166 -10.59 0.74 22.90
N GLU A 167 -11.20 1.33 21.85
CA GLU A 167 -12.02 2.54 21.97
C GLU A 167 -13.50 2.25 22.29
N SER A 168 -13.94 0.99 22.12
CA SER A 168 -15.33 0.57 22.40
C SER A 168 -15.56 0.15 23.84
N ALA A 169 -14.62 0.38 24.73
CA ALA A 169 -14.77 0.17 26.16
C ALA A 169 -15.02 1.48 26.94
N ALA A 170 -15.35 2.58 26.27
CA ALA A 170 -16.02 3.67 26.95
C ALA A 170 -17.49 3.27 27.13
N PRO A 171 -17.95 2.93 28.34
CA PRO A 171 -19.36 2.64 28.57
C PRO A 171 -20.15 3.89 28.27
N LYS A 172 -21.14 3.82 27.36
CA LYS A 172 -22.26 4.75 27.38
C LYS A 172 -22.74 4.82 28.82
N ALA A 173 -22.70 5.98 29.41
CA ALA A 173 -23.30 6.27 30.67
C ALA A 173 -24.79 5.90 30.62
N ALA A 174 -25.09 4.66 30.97
CA ALA A 174 -26.43 4.29 31.45
C ALA A 174 -26.44 4.71 32.92
N ALA A 175 -27.29 5.64 33.26
CA ALA A 175 -27.60 6.04 34.61
C ALA A 175 -27.85 4.78 35.47
N GLY A 176 -27.01 4.55 36.47
CA GLY A 176 -27.16 3.46 37.42
C GLY A 176 -25.82 2.79 37.76
N GLY A 177 -25.09 3.35 38.72
CA GLY A 177 -24.21 2.66 39.66
C GLY A 177 -23.28 1.58 39.08
N ARG A 178 -22.24 2.00 38.37
CA ARG A 178 -21.01 1.25 38.23
C ARG A 178 -19.87 2.26 38.25
N THR A 179 -19.16 2.27 39.36
CA THR A 179 -17.90 2.98 39.56
C THR A 179 -16.99 2.72 38.36
N ASP A 180 -16.49 3.80 37.77
CA ASP A 180 -15.61 3.73 36.60
C ASP A 180 -14.29 3.10 37.10
N ARG A 181 -13.84 2.02 36.48
CA ARG A 181 -12.60 1.30 36.83
C ARG A 181 -11.37 2.21 36.93
N ILE A 182 -11.41 3.34 36.29
CA ILE A 182 -10.33 4.34 36.35
C ILE A 182 -10.45 5.13 37.66
N SER A 183 -11.66 5.51 38.05
CA SER A 183 -11.88 6.16 39.36
C SER A 183 -11.58 5.25 40.55
N ASP A 184 -11.80 3.93 40.40
CA ASP A 184 -11.41 2.94 41.44
C ASP A 184 -9.89 2.86 41.59
N TRP A 185 -9.13 2.96 40.50
CA TRP A 185 -7.67 3.01 40.55
C TRP A 185 -7.14 4.36 41.11
N ASP A 186 -7.80 5.46 40.78
CA ASP A 186 -7.45 6.76 41.34
C ASP A 186 -7.75 6.83 42.84
N ALA A 187 -8.89 6.30 43.32
CA ALA A 187 -9.24 6.19 44.73
C ALA A 187 -8.24 5.33 45.51
N ILE A 188 -7.86 4.16 44.95
CA ILE A 188 -6.82 3.31 45.57
C ILE A 188 -5.47 4.04 45.61
N SER A 189 -5.15 4.85 44.63
CA SER A 189 -3.89 5.62 44.58
C SER A 189 -3.88 6.78 45.59
N GLU A 190 -5.04 7.30 45.94
CA GLU A 190 -5.23 8.34 46.99
C GLU A 190 -5.36 7.74 48.39
N GLY A 191 -5.42 6.39 48.51
CA GLY A 191 -5.46 5.68 49.78
C GLY A 191 -6.87 5.37 50.31
N ASP A 192 -7.89 5.64 49.50
CA ASP A 192 -9.27 5.23 49.82
C ASP A 192 -9.48 3.76 49.41
N ASP A 193 -9.71 2.92 50.42
CA ASP A 193 -10.05 1.50 50.22
C ASP A 193 -11.56 1.38 49.96
N PRO A 194 -12.00 0.96 48.77
CA PRO A 194 -13.42 0.81 48.44
C PRO A 194 -14.11 -0.30 49.25
N SER A 195 -13.37 -1.06 50.06
CA SER A 195 -13.91 -2.06 50.99
C SER A 195 -14.29 -1.47 52.35
N ASP A 196 -13.89 -0.22 52.64
CA ASP A 196 -14.17 0.46 53.90
C ASP A 196 -15.48 1.28 53.88
N ASP A 197 -16.38 1.05 52.92
CA ASP A 197 -17.67 1.75 52.85
C ASP A 197 -18.58 1.28 54.01
N PRO A 198 -18.89 2.13 55.01
CA PRO A 198 -19.63 1.74 56.19
C PRO A 198 -21.12 1.45 55.94
N ALA A 199 -21.55 1.41 54.68
CA ALA A 199 -22.96 1.23 54.33
C ALA A 199 -23.44 -0.25 54.33
N GLU A 200 -22.55 -1.26 54.43
CA GLU A 200 -22.96 -2.67 54.43
C GLU A 200 -22.92 -3.35 55.84
N SER A 201 -22.55 -2.63 56.91
CA SER A 201 -22.55 -3.20 58.28
C SER A 201 -23.84 -2.95 59.08
N GLY A 202 -24.91 -2.53 58.42
CA GLY A 202 -26.18 -2.22 59.09
C GLY A 202 -27.35 -3.06 58.59
N GLY A 203 -27.50 -4.29 59.07
CA GLY A 203 -28.76 -4.99 58.80
C GLY A 203 -28.86 -6.46 59.07
N GLU A 204 -28.34 -6.93 60.19
CA GLU A 204 -28.86 -8.16 60.78
C GLU A 204 -29.24 -7.88 62.26
N ALA A 205 -30.40 -7.27 62.41
CA ALA A 205 -31.13 -7.36 63.68
C ALA A 205 -31.94 -8.65 63.67
N GLU A 206 -31.41 -9.64 64.35
CA GLU A 206 -32.05 -10.89 64.67
C GLU A 206 -33.38 -10.59 65.39
N PRO A 207 -34.55 -11.17 65.05
CA PRO A 207 -35.77 -11.03 65.83
C PRO A 207 -35.71 -11.98 67.02
N ASP A 208 -35.72 -11.40 68.22
CA ASP A 208 -35.90 -12.06 69.51
C ASP A 208 -37.19 -12.91 69.54
N PRO A 209 -37.11 -14.24 69.79
CA PRO A 209 -38.29 -15.09 69.93
C PRO A 209 -38.66 -15.23 71.46
N GLY A 210 -39.34 -14.26 72.00
CA GLY A 210 -39.78 -14.48 73.36
C GLY A 210 -40.55 -13.37 74.03
N ALA A 211 -41.88 -13.33 73.82
CA ALA A 211 -42.81 -12.93 74.90
C ALA A 211 -44.26 -13.16 74.45
N GLY A 212 -44.83 -14.25 74.84
CA GLY A 212 -45.90 -14.29 75.79
C GLY A 212 -47.25 -13.83 75.23
N ASP A 213 -48.04 -14.82 74.82
CA ASP A 213 -49.51 -14.77 74.95
C ASP A 213 -49.96 -14.38 76.36
N PRO A 214 -50.99 -13.57 76.54
CA PRO A 214 -52.26 -14.22 76.89
C PRO A 214 -53.57 -13.51 76.48
N LYS A 215 -54.50 -14.33 75.97
CA LYS A 215 -55.95 -14.25 76.24
C LYS A 215 -56.78 -13.10 75.62
N ARG A 216 -57.64 -13.40 74.77
CA ARG A 216 -59.06 -13.79 74.77
C ARG A 216 -59.65 -13.71 73.42
#